data_43596c774e4fd14d74e5b1a75f8d72b6
#
_entry.id   43596c774e4fd14d74e5b1a75f8d72b6
#
_cell.length_a   1.000
_cell.length_b   1.000
_cell.length_c   1.000
_cell.angle_alpha   90.00
_cell.angle_beta   90.00
_cell.angle_gamma   90.00
#
_symmetry.space_group_name_H-M   'P 1'
#
loop_
_entity.id
_entity.type
_entity.pdbx_description
1 polymer ?
#
loop_
_entity_poly.entity_id
_entity_poly.type
_entity_poly.pdbx_seq_one_letter_code
_entity_poly.pdbx_strand_id
1 'polypeptide(L)'
;MRLLGLVALGFAGAALAKAPAQAPRVDHHQHLFSPAAAARSPGLREVTGDDLVRLLDEAGIDRAVVLSTAYQLGNPNRPAIADEYQRVREENDWTAEQVAAQGDRLIGVCGFNPLREYALAELERCARIPALANGVKLHFGNSDVELDNPAHVRALRQVFAAANARHMAIVVHLHPSVTMKRPYGAAQARVFLEQVLPAAPGVSVQIAHLCGAGGYDPGSDAALGVFAQAAARGDPRMKNVYFDLSGVAGVGDWRGYADTIVRRLHTLGLQRVLYGSDGAADAESSPARRYASLRELPLTAAEFRLLERNVAPYVRRAPRIPPRKTPTSAVSAPLVDHHQHLLNGDMVAVGQRPIDAQVMVGMLDEAQIRRAVLLSNAFRYGDPGAPTRPDEYALVMAENDWTANEAARYPKRLTALCSFNPLKSYAIDELNRCARNPRFGRAIKLQLESSDVDLDDPVEVTMLRRVFRVANANGLGVVVHMRTRRARNFGAAQAQVFLDELLAAAPDVPVQIAHFCGGGAREDPAADQALAVFADAIRRQDARVRNLYFDLALVIDANMSPDRKAAVALRIRELGVSRILYGTDGGDPTDPPPKTQVQALHSLPLTPAEIRTIEANVAPYLR
;
A
#
# COMPACT_ATOMS: atom_id res chain seq x y z
N MET A 1 -20.43 -77.03 -5.04
CA MET A 1 -20.08 -75.75 -5.66
C MET A 1 -21.09 -74.72 -5.16
N ARG A 2 -20.76 -73.98 -4.14
CA ARG A 2 -21.53 -72.79 -3.66
C ARG A 2 -20.53 -71.69 -3.37
N LEU A 3 -20.62 -70.58 -4.10
CA LEU A 3 -19.88 -69.38 -3.86
C LEU A 3 -20.42 -68.69 -2.62
N LEU A 4 -19.56 -68.37 -1.65
CA LEU A 4 -19.81 -67.46 -0.56
C LEU A 4 -19.32 -66.07 -0.97
N GLY A 5 -20.28 -65.12 -1.07
CA GLY A 5 -19.96 -63.71 -1.24
C GLY A 5 -19.64 -63.06 0.08
N LEU A 6 -18.47 -62.45 0.20
CA LEU A 6 -18.15 -61.55 1.32
C LEU A 6 -18.76 -60.17 1.04
N VAL A 7 -19.61 -59.73 1.92
CA VAL A 7 -20.11 -58.33 1.99
C VAL A 7 -19.13 -57.54 2.86
N ALA A 8 -18.38 -56.63 2.25
CA ALA A 8 -17.58 -55.66 2.97
C ALA A 8 -18.45 -54.47 3.39
N LEU A 9 -18.72 -54.33 4.68
CA LEU A 9 -19.33 -53.14 5.27
C LEU A 9 -18.26 -52.02 5.32
N GLY A 10 -18.36 -51.06 4.40
CA GLY A 10 -17.60 -49.85 4.44
C GLY A 10 -18.15 -48.90 5.53
N PHE A 11 -17.38 -48.69 6.58
CA PHE A 11 -17.63 -47.58 7.51
C PHE A 11 -17.26 -46.27 6.80
N ALA A 12 -18.24 -45.53 6.33
CA ALA A 12 -18.07 -44.14 5.92
C ALA A 12 -17.90 -43.29 7.20
N GLY A 13 -16.66 -42.97 7.53
CA GLY A 13 -16.35 -41.96 8.52
C GLY A 13 -16.87 -40.62 8.05
N ALA A 14 -17.99 -40.15 8.56
CA ALA A 14 -18.45 -38.80 8.38
C ALA A 14 -17.41 -37.88 9.03
N ALA A 15 -16.57 -37.22 8.20
CA ALA A 15 -15.79 -36.07 8.62
C ALA A 15 -16.80 -35.00 9.07
N LEU A 16 -16.91 -34.81 10.37
CA LEU A 16 -17.61 -33.67 10.95
C LEU A 16 -16.95 -32.41 10.38
N ALA A 17 -17.61 -31.76 9.45
CA ALA A 17 -17.24 -30.44 8.96
C ALA A 17 -17.15 -29.55 10.20
N LYS A 18 -15.93 -29.11 10.56
CA LYS A 18 -15.72 -28.11 11.61
C LYS A 18 -16.58 -26.91 11.23
N ALA A 19 -17.53 -26.55 12.10
CA ALA A 19 -18.27 -25.31 11.94
C ALA A 19 -17.26 -24.17 11.68
N PRO A 20 -17.54 -23.25 10.75
CA PRO A 20 -16.62 -22.14 10.47
C PRO A 20 -16.33 -21.42 11.79
N ALA A 21 -15.04 -21.19 12.05
CA ALA A 21 -14.61 -20.49 13.26
C ALA A 21 -15.25 -19.10 13.25
N GLN A 22 -15.90 -18.71 14.34
CA GLN A 22 -16.46 -17.37 14.47
C GLN A 22 -15.28 -16.40 14.60
N ALA A 23 -15.25 -15.34 13.81
CA ALA A 23 -14.18 -14.33 13.88
C ALA A 23 -14.29 -13.52 15.19
N PRO A 24 -13.18 -12.95 15.70
CA PRO A 24 -13.21 -11.98 16.79
C PRO A 24 -14.06 -10.76 16.41
N ARG A 25 -14.85 -10.26 17.36
CA ARG A 25 -15.67 -9.07 17.11
C ARG A 25 -14.86 -7.80 16.91
N VAL A 26 -13.73 -7.69 17.60
CA VAL A 26 -12.88 -6.52 17.60
C VAL A 26 -11.42 -6.93 17.54
N ASP A 27 -10.67 -6.30 16.66
CA ASP A 27 -9.22 -6.28 16.70
C ASP A 27 -8.76 -5.09 17.55
N HIS A 28 -8.19 -5.35 18.73
CA HIS A 28 -7.84 -4.31 19.70
C HIS A 28 -6.44 -3.72 19.49
N HIS A 29 -5.72 -4.12 18.43
CA HIS A 29 -4.36 -3.66 18.21
C HIS A 29 -4.04 -3.61 16.71
N GLN A 30 -4.23 -2.45 16.13
CA GLN A 30 -3.91 -2.18 14.72
C GLN A 30 -3.13 -0.87 14.57
N HIS A 31 -2.34 -0.79 13.54
CA HIS A 31 -1.62 0.40 13.14
C HIS A 31 -1.96 0.78 11.70
N LEU A 32 -2.10 2.07 11.44
CA LEU A 32 -2.05 2.64 10.11
C LEU A 32 -0.67 3.27 9.91
N PHE A 33 -0.23 3.39 8.68
CA PHE A 33 1.04 3.99 8.34
C PHE A 33 0.82 5.11 7.33
N SER A 34 1.03 6.35 7.75
CA SER A 34 0.98 7.49 6.85
C SER A 34 2.10 7.41 5.79
N PRO A 35 2.01 8.14 4.67
CA PRO A 35 3.11 8.26 3.73
C PRO A 35 4.43 8.66 4.40
N ALA A 36 4.35 9.58 5.39
CA ALA A 36 5.52 10.02 6.15
C ALA A 36 6.08 8.91 7.05
N ALA A 37 5.24 8.11 7.70
CA ALA A 37 5.67 6.97 8.52
C ALA A 37 6.27 5.85 7.66
N ALA A 38 5.65 5.53 6.54
CA ALA A 38 6.13 4.52 5.59
C ALA A 38 7.51 4.90 5.01
N ALA A 39 7.71 6.15 4.62
CA ALA A 39 8.99 6.65 4.09
C ALA A 39 10.16 6.54 5.09
N ARG A 40 9.89 6.47 6.40
CA ARG A 40 10.89 6.37 7.46
C ARG A 40 11.29 4.95 7.84
N SER A 41 10.61 3.96 7.32
CA SER A 41 10.84 2.55 7.69
C SER A 41 10.97 1.70 6.43
N PRO A 42 12.20 1.34 6.03
CA PRO A 42 12.41 0.50 4.85
C PRO A 42 11.55 -0.77 4.91
N GLY A 43 10.84 -1.06 3.83
CA GLY A 43 9.93 -2.20 3.72
C GLY A 43 8.51 -1.98 4.25
N LEU A 44 8.20 -0.84 4.88
CA LEU A 44 6.83 -0.47 5.19
C LEU A 44 6.20 0.29 4.01
N ARG A 45 4.97 -0.07 3.68
CA ARG A 45 4.11 0.69 2.76
C ARG A 45 3.12 1.55 3.54
N GLU A 46 2.54 2.51 2.88
CA GLU A 46 1.36 3.21 3.40
C GLU A 46 0.23 2.20 3.65
N VAL A 47 -0.48 2.37 4.79
CA VAL A 47 -1.68 1.60 5.14
C VAL A 47 -2.75 2.56 5.61
N THR A 48 -3.80 2.71 4.82
CA THR A 48 -4.93 3.61 5.08
C THR A 48 -6.03 2.95 5.91
N GLY A 49 -7.01 3.75 6.35
CA GLY A 49 -8.22 3.22 6.98
C GLY A 49 -9.02 2.29 6.06
N ASP A 50 -9.07 2.58 4.75
CA ASP A 50 -9.74 1.73 3.76
C ASP A 50 -9.03 0.37 3.61
N ASP A 51 -7.69 0.36 3.58
CA ASP A 51 -6.91 -0.89 3.54
C ASP A 51 -7.19 -1.75 4.76
N LEU A 52 -7.20 -1.14 5.96
CA LEU A 52 -7.49 -1.87 7.17
C LEU A 52 -8.92 -2.42 7.18
N VAL A 53 -9.92 -1.63 6.80
CA VAL A 53 -11.33 -2.09 6.77
C VAL A 53 -11.49 -3.26 5.81
N ARG A 54 -10.84 -3.25 4.64
CA ARG A 54 -10.84 -4.39 3.72
C ARG A 54 -10.25 -5.65 4.37
N LEU A 55 -9.11 -5.54 5.06
CA LEU A 55 -8.49 -6.67 5.78
C LEU A 55 -9.35 -7.20 6.93
N LEU A 56 -10.10 -6.31 7.61
CA LEU A 56 -11.07 -6.71 8.64
C LEU A 56 -12.26 -7.46 8.01
N ASP A 57 -12.77 -7.01 6.87
CA ASP A 57 -13.86 -7.67 6.14
C ASP A 57 -13.45 -9.07 5.67
N GLU A 58 -12.24 -9.22 5.13
CA GLU A 58 -11.65 -10.53 4.77
C GLU A 58 -11.53 -11.46 5.98
N ALA A 59 -11.27 -10.92 7.17
CA ALA A 59 -11.15 -11.67 8.41
C ALA A 59 -12.51 -11.90 9.12
N GLY A 60 -13.60 -11.27 8.67
CA GLY A 60 -14.90 -11.29 9.33
C GLY A 60 -14.92 -10.54 10.67
N ILE A 61 -14.08 -9.50 10.84
CA ILE A 61 -13.95 -8.71 12.07
C ILE A 61 -14.74 -7.41 11.93
N ASP A 62 -15.59 -7.10 12.90
CA ASP A 62 -16.50 -5.97 12.80
C ASP A 62 -15.79 -4.61 12.97
N ARG A 63 -14.83 -4.50 13.88
CA ARG A 63 -14.21 -3.22 14.29
C ARG A 63 -12.73 -3.40 14.62
N ALA A 64 -11.95 -2.32 14.54
CA ALA A 64 -10.57 -2.32 15.04
C ALA A 64 -10.24 -1.06 15.86
N VAL A 65 -9.31 -1.23 16.79
CA VAL A 65 -8.64 -0.12 17.50
C VAL A 65 -7.37 0.22 16.75
N VAL A 66 -7.29 1.46 16.28
CA VAL A 66 -6.15 2.01 15.55
C VAL A 66 -5.28 2.81 16.50
N LEU A 67 -4.07 2.34 16.70
CA LEU A 67 -3.07 2.93 17.57
C LEU A 67 -2.12 3.78 16.71
N SER A 68 -2.17 5.10 16.88
CA SER A 68 -1.29 6.01 16.12
C SER A 68 0.19 5.67 16.33
N THR A 69 0.96 5.74 15.27
CA THR A 69 2.41 5.49 15.28
C THR A 69 3.26 6.72 15.62
N ALA A 70 2.64 7.83 15.98
CA ALA A 70 3.31 9.11 16.28
C ALA A 70 4.40 9.02 17.36
N TYR A 71 4.29 8.04 18.29
CA TYR A 71 5.36 7.77 19.27
C TYR A 71 6.72 7.44 18.63
N GLN A 72 6.75 6.94 17.40
CA GLN A 72 7.99 6.63 16.69
C GLN A 72 8.80 7.88 16.34
N LEU A 73 8.14 9.02 16.20
CA LEU A 73 8.77 10.31 15.87
C LEU A 73 9.59 10.85 17.04
N GLY A 74 9.16 10.58 18.28
CA GLY A 74 9.88 10.91 19.50
C GLY A 74 10.86 9.84 19.99
N ASN A 75 11.27 8.89 19.14
CA ASN A 75 12.17 7.81 19.52
C ASN A 75 13.61 8.31 19.64
N PRO A 76 14.21 8.35 20.87
CA PRO A 76 15.56 8.88 21.09
C PRO A 76 16.66 8.01 20.47
N ASN A 77 16.34 6.78 20.05
CA ASN A 77 17.28 5.84 19.45
C ASN A 77 17.34 5.95 17.91
N ARG A 78 16.65 6.94 17.35
CA ARG A 78 16.68 7.30 15.92
C ARG A 78 17.25 8.72 15.76
N PRO A 79 17.73 9.09 14.56
CA PRO A 79 18.14 10.46 14.29
C PRO A 79 17.08 11.47 14.71
N ALA A 80 17.50 12.54 15.38
CA ALA A 80 16.60 13.61 15.79
C ALA A 80 15.87 14.21 14.57
N ILE A 81 14.63 14.60 14.79
CA ILE A 81 13.77 15.16 13.75
C ILE A 81 13.63 16.65 14.05
N ALA A 82 13.86 17.49 13.04
CA ALA A 82 13.46 18.89 13.13
C ALA A 82 11.94 18.96 13.33
N ASP A 83 11.49 19.87 14.19
CA ASP A 83 10.09 20.09 14.50
C ASP A 83 9.35 18.82 15.00
N GLU A 84 10.03 17.99 15.83
CA GLU A 84 9.53 16.69 16.32
C GLU A 84 8.07 16.78 16.79
N TYR A 85 7.73 17.76 17.61
CA TYR A 85 6.35 17.87 18.13
C TYR A 85 5.35 18.20 17.03
N GLN A 86 5.71 19.02 16.05
CA GLN A 86 4.84 19.30 14.91
C GLN A 86 4.57 18.02 14.12
N ARG A 87 5.58 17.20 13.88
CA ARG A 87 5.43 15.91 13.18
C ARG A 87 4.56 14.91 13.96
N VAL A 88 4.70 14.88 15.29
CA VAL A 88 3.82 14.05 16.16
C VAL A 88 2.36 14.46 16.00
N ARG A 89 2.07 15.76 15.96
CA ARG A 89 0.72 16.27 15.74
C ARG A 89 0.19 15.88 14.37
N GLU A 90 0.98 16.08 13.32
CA GLU A 90 0.61 15.72 11.94
C GLU A 90 0.26 14.22 11.80
N GLU A 91 1.03 13.34 12.41
CA GLU A 91 0.77 11.90 12.38
C GLU A 91 -0.50 11.51 13.16
N ASN A 92 -0.74 12.12 14.32
CA ASN A 92 -1.98 11.92 15.06
C ASN A 92 -3.19 12.50 14.31
N ASP A 93 -3.06 13.67 13.67
CA ASP A 93 -4.13 14.29 12.88
C ASP A 93 -4.46 13.42 11.64
N TRP A 94 -3.45 12.92 10.94
CA TRP A 94 -3.66 11.98 9.85
C TRP A 94 -4.39 10.70 10.32
N THR A 95 -3.97 10.12 11.46
CA THR A 95 -4.65 8.96 12.05
C THR A 95 -6.12 9.28 12.37
N ALA A 96 -6.38 10.48 12.92
CA ALA A 96 -7.74 10.94 13.22
C ALA A 96 -8.61 11.05 11.96
N GLU A 97 -8.06 11.57 10.87
CA GLU A 97 -8.74 11.68 9.59
C GLU A 97 -9.10 10.30 9.02
N GLN A 98 -8.15 9.35 9.04
CA GLN A 98 -8.39 7.98 8.58
C GLN A 98 -9.49 7.30 9.39
N VAL A 99 -9.44 7.41 10.72
CA VAL A 99 -10.46 6.83 11.62
C VAL A 99 -11.83 7.48 11.39
N ALA A 100 -11.89 8.81 11.29
CA ALA A 100 -13.14 9.52 11.08
C ALA A 100 -13.81 9.17 9.74
N ALA A 101 -13.02 8.87 8.71
CA ALA A 101 -13.53 8.45 7.41
C ALA A 101 -14.26 7.09 7.48
N GLN A 102 -13.86 6.19 8.38
CA GLN A 102 -14.41 4.83 8.51
C GLN A 102 -15.58 4.71 9.50
N GLY A 103 -16.01 5.82 10.08
CA GLY A 103 -17.16 5.84 10.99
C GLY A 103 -16.96 4.97 12.24
N ASP A 104 -17.88 4.04 12.48
CA ASP A 104 -17.84 3.16 13.65
C ASP A 104 -17.00 1.88 13.46
N ARG A 105 -16.40 1.68 12.27
CA ARG A 105 -15.51 0.54 11.98
C ARG A 105 -14.17 0.69 12.69
N LEU A 106 -13.62 1.90 12.80
CA LEU A 106 -12.34 2.19 13.41
C LEU A 106 -12.47 3.07 14.66
N ILE A 107 -11.63 2.80 15.66
CA ILE A 107 -11.57 3.53 16.94
C ILE A 107 -10.13 3.99 17.12
N GLY A 108 -9.88 5.29 17.00
CA GLY A 108 -8.54 5.84 17.09
C GLY A 108 -8.05 6.05 18.52
N VAL A 109 -6.76 5.88 18.69
CA VAL A 109 -6.00 6.08 19.91
C VAL A 109 -4.77 6.92 19.58
N CYS A 110 -4.57 8.02 20.33
CA CYS A 110 -3.47 8.96 20.17
C CYS A 110 -2.12 8.34 20.53
N GLY A 111 -1.05 8.65 19.81
CA GLY A 111 0.30 8.13 20.07
C GLY A 111 1.30 9.25 20.38
N PHE A 112 2.17 9.06 21.37
CA PHE A 112 3.29 9.96 21.64
C PHE A 112 4.31 9.30 22.58
N ASN A 113 5.53 9.86 22.65
CA ASN A 113 6.52 9.45 23.64
C ASN A 113 6.20 10.08 25.01
N PRO A 114 5.93 9.27 26.07
CA PRO A 114 5.51 9.78 27.39
C PRO A 114 6.62 10.52 28.14
N LEU A 115 7.88 10.44 27.70
CA LEU A 115 9.01 11.10 28.35
C LEU A 115 9.34 12.48 27.76
N ARG A 116 8.63 12.89 26.69
CA ARG A 116 8.85 14.19 26.05
C ARG A 116 8.10 15.30 26.79
N GLU A 117 8.67 16.50 26.79
CA GLU A 117 8.08 17.68 27.44
C GLU A 117 6.67 17.99 26.91
N TYR A 118 6.41 17.73 25.62
CA TYR A 118 5.11 17.92 25.00
C TYR A 118 4.06 16.83 25.33
N ALA A 119 4.42 15.75 26.03
CA ALA A 119 3.55 14.57 26.21
C ALA A 119 2.17 14.92 26.80
N LEU A 120 2.13 15.74 27.85
CA LEU A 120 0.87 16.18 28.46
C LEU A 120 0.09 17.12 27.55
N ALA A 121 0.77 18.02 26.83
CA ALA A 121 0.13 18.93 25.88
C ALA A 121 -0.52 18.17 24.73
N GLU A 122 0.15 17.13 24.21
CA GLU A 122 -0.39 16.28 23.14
C GLU A 122 -1.57 15.43 23.63
N LEU A 123 -1.50 14.86 24.84
CA LEU A 123 -2.63 14.15 25.44
C LEU A 123 -3.86 15.07 25.52
N GLU A 124 -3.69 16.29 26.04
CA GLU A 124 -4.75 17.28 26.15
C GLU A 124 -5.32 17.71 24.79
N ARG A 125 -4.47 17.78 23.77
CA ARG A 125 -4.89 18.06 22.40
C ARG A 125 -5.73 16.91 21.84
N CYS A 126 -5.24 15.68 21.97
CA CYS A 126 -5.93 14.48 21.49
C CYS A 126 -7.28 14.24 22.20
N ALA A 127 -7.39 14.57 23.49
CA ALA A 127 -8.64 14.47 24.23
C ALA A 127 -9.76 15.35 23.64
N ARG A 128 -9.42 16.38 22.86
CA ARG A 128 -10.38 17.26 22.15
C ARG A 128 -10.69 16.81 20.73
N ILE A 129 -9.99 15.79 20.21
CA ILE A 129 -10.21 15.24 18.87
C ILE A 129 -11.10 13.99 19.01
N PRO A 130 -12.38 14.03 18.61
CA PRO A 130 -13.33 12.94 18.85
C PRO A 130 -12.83 11.56 18.33
N ALA A 131 -12.12 11.55 17.22
CA ALA A 131 -11.58 10.32 16.65
C ALA A 131 -10.44 9.70 17.48
N LEU A 132 -9.73 10.48 18.32
CA LEU A 132 -8.59 10.04 19.13
C LEU A 132 -8.87 10.04 20.64
N ALA A 133 -9.95 10.66 21.08
CA ALA A 133 -10.28 10.83 22.50
C ALA A 133 -10.54 9.51 23.25
N ASN A 134 -10.50 8.37 22.58
CA ASN A 134 -10.76 7.04 23.15
C ASN A 134 -9.60 6.53 24.03
N GLY A 135 -8.37 6.97 23.76
CA GLY A 135 -7.21 6.51 24.53
C GLY A 135 -5.87 7.06 24.04
N VAL A 136 -4.82 6.63 24.72
CA VAL A 136 -3.42 6.91 24.38
C VAL A 136 -2.63 5.62 24.17
N LYS A 137 -1.78 5.58 23.14
CA LYS A 137 -0.79 4.53 22.89
C LYS A 137 0.58 4.99 23.39
N LEU A 138 1.15 4.21 24.28
CA LEU A 138 2.51 4.39 24.80
C LEU A 138 3.35 3.19 24.43
N HIS A 139 4.51 3.43 23.85
CA HIS A 139 5.41 2.37 23.42
C HIS A 139 6.75 2.50 24.14
N PHE A 140 6.94 1.75 25.24
CA PHE A 140 8.11 1.93 26.11
C PHE A 140 9.42 1.67 25.38
N GLY A 141 9.49 0.64 24.52
CA GLY A 141 10.70 0.37 23.75
C GLY A 141 11.12 1.49 22.81
N ASN A 142 10.16 2.12 22.11
CA ASN A 142 10.46 3.25 21.21
C ASN A 142 10.62 4.58 21.94
N SER A 143 10.20 4.66 23.19
CA SER A 143 10.31 5.87 24.02
C SER A 143 11.51 5.81 24.98
N ASP A 144 12.28 4.72 24.95
CA ASP A 144 13.40 4.45 25.85
C ASP A 144 13.01 4.52 27.34
N VAL A 145 11.83 4.01 27.68
CA VAL A 145 11.36 3.98 29.06
C VAL A 145 12.09 2.90 29.85
N GLU A 146 12.69 3.31 30.96
CA GLU A 146 13.28 2.42 31.97
C GLU A 146 12.41 2.47 33.23
N LEU A 147 11.80 1.34 33.59
CA LEU A 147 10.98 1.25 34.82
C LEU A 147 11.81 1.26 36.10
N ASP A 148 13.12 1.03 35.98
CA ASP A 148 14.06 1.18 37.10
C ASP A 148 14.51 2.62 37.33
N ASN A 149 14.16 3.56 36.41
CA ASN A 149 14.48 4.97 36.53
C ASN A 149 13.32 5.73 37.21
N PRO A 150 13.52 6.28 38.40
CA PRO A 150 12.46 7.00 39.12
C PRO A 150 11.93 8.24 38.39
N ALA A 151 12.73 8.88 37.54
CA ALA A 151 12.27 10.02 36.72
C ALA A 151 11.28 9.58 35.65
N HIS A 152 11.57 8.46 34.97
CA HIS A 152 10.66 7.88 33.98
C HIS A 152 9.34 7.43 34.64
N VAL A 153 9.41 6.77 35.79
CA VAL A 153 8.22 6.37 36.56
C VAL A 153 7.37 7.58 36.95
N ARG A 154 7.99 8.70 37.38
CA ARG A 154 7.24 9.96 37.68
C ARG A 154 6.55 10.51 36.42
N ALA A 155 7.24 10.58 35.28
CA ALA A 155 6.66 11.04 34.01
C ALA A 155 5.48 10.17 33.58
N LEU A 156 5.63 8.84 33.65
CA LEU A 156 4.55 7.90 33.35
C LEU A 156 3.34 8.13 34.26
N ARG A 157 3.54 8.30 35.57
CA ARG A 157 2.45 8.58 36.53
C ARG A 157 1.69 9.83 36.15
N GLN A 158 2.36 10.89 35.69
CA GLN A 158 1.71 12.12 35.23
C GLN A 158 0.83 11.86 34.00
N VAL A 159 1.35 11.15 33.01
CA VAL A 159 0.60 10.79 31.80
C VAL A 159 -0.60 9.90 32.14
N PHE A 160 -0.42 8.89 33.02
CA PHE A 160 -1.49 7.99 33.46
C PHE A 160 -2.58 8.76 34.21
N ALA A 161 -2.21 9.66 35.11
CA ALA A 161 -3.16 10.49 35.85
C ALA A 161 -3.94 11.44 34.90
N ALA A 162 -3.25 12.05 33.94
CA ALA A 162 -3.89 12.90 32.93
C ALA A 162 -4.87 12.11 32.04
N ALA A 163 -4.48 10.93 31.57
CA ALA A 163 -5.36 10.04 30.80
C ALA A 163 -6.59 9.62 31.62
N ASN A 164 -6.39 9.29 32.89
CA ASN A 164 -7.48 8.96 33.83
C ASN A 164 -8.45 10.12 34.01
N ALA A 165 -7.94 11.35 34.18
CA ALA A 165 -8.76 12.55 34.32
C ALA A 165 -9.58 12.89 33.07
N ARG A 166 -9.09 12.49 31.87
CA ARG A 166 -9.76 12.67 30.59
C ARG A 166 -10.58 11.43 30.16
N HIS A 167 -10.70 10.43 31.02
CA HIS A 167 -11.38 9.16 30.73
C HIS A 167 -10.85 8.42 29.48
N MET A 168 -9.59 8.68 29.09
CA MET A 168 -8.90 8.03 27.98
C MET A 168 -8.31 6.70 28.43
N ALA A 169 -8.56 5.64 27.69
CA ALA A 169 -7.90 4.35 27.91
C ALA A 169 -6.39 4.46 27.65
N ILE A 170 -5.61 3.52 28.18
CA ILE A 170 -4.17 3.49 27.96
C ILE A 170 -3.81 2.14 27.33
N VAL A 171 -3.25 2.16 26.14
CA VAL A 171 -2.68 0.97 25.48
C VAL A 171 -1.16 1.07 25.57
N VAL A 172 -0.53 0.13 26.28
CA VAL A 172 0.90 0.20 26.55
C VAL A 172 1.64 -1.02 25.99
N HIS A 173 2.65 -0.77 25.16
CA HIS A 173 3.69 -1.73 24.83
C HIS A 173 4.73 -1.66 25.96
N LEU A 174 4.63 -2.61 26.89
CA LEU A 174 5.39 -2.56 28.16
C LEU A 174 6.85 -2.99 28.00
N HIS A 175 7.11 -3.90 27.06
CA HIS A 175 8.44 -4.45 26.85
C HIS A 175 9.41 -3.37 26.29
N PRO A 176 10.57 -3.15 26.90
CA PRO A 176 11.60 -2.30 26.33
C PRO A 176 12.23 -2.96 25.10
N SER A 177 12.95 -2.19 24.29
CA SER A 177 13.60 -2.73 23.10
C SER A 177 14.65 -3.81 23.45
N VAL A 178 14.52 -4.97 22.83
CA VAL A 178 15.51 -6.06 22.95
C VAL A 178 16.89 -5.61 22.43
N THR A 179 16.91 -4.79 21.37
CA THR A 179 18.14 -4.27 20.78
C THR A 179 18.91 -3.35 21.72
N MET A 180 18.21 -2.67 22.63
CA MET A 180 18.81 -1.79 23.65
C MET A 180 19.30 -2.55 24.88
N LYS A 181 19.09 -3.87 24.96
CA LYS A 181 19.46 -4.71 26.10
C LYS A 181 19.00 -4.19 27.46
N ARG A 182 17.80 -3.56 27.48
CA ARG A 182 17.20 -3.06 28.73
C ARG A 182 16.72 -4.23 29.58
N PRO A 183 16.90 -4.19 30.91
CA PRO A 183 16.34 -5.18 31.82
C PRO A 183 14.82 -5.27 31.68
N TYR A 184 14.29 -6.49 31.58
CA TYR A 184 12.86 -6.69 31.52
C TYR A 184 12.44 -8.04 32.12
N GLY A 185 11.34 -8.02 32.86
CA GLY A 185 10.76 -9.22 33.47
C GLY A 185 9.92 -8.87 34.71
N ALA A 186 9.95 -9.76 35.71
CA ALA A 186 9.11 -9.64 36.90
C ALA A 186 9.36 -8.38 37.73
N ALA A 187 10.60 -7.88 37.80
CA ALA A 187 10.93 -6.69 38.57
C ALA A 187 10.24 -5.44 37.97
N GLN A 188 10.41 -5.23 36.66
CA GLN A 188 9.83 -4.11 35.94
C GLN A 188 8.29 -4.18 35.94
N ALA A 189 7.73 -5.39 35.79
CA ALA A 189 6.28 -5.59 35.88
C ALA A 189 5.73 -5.22 37.28
N ARG A 190 6.46 -5.50 38.36
CA ARG A 190 6.07 -5.05 39.72
C ARG A 190 6.10 -3.55 39.85
N VAL A 191 7.14 -2.87 39.35
CA VAL A 191 7.19 -1.40 39.34
C VAL A 191 5.99 -0.82 38.63
N PHE A 192 5.66 -1.37 37.43
CA PHE A 192 4.48 -0.91 36.68
C PHE A 192 3.19 -1.15 37.46
N LEU A 193 2.97 -2.34 38.00
CA LEU A 193 1.79 -2.70 38.79
C LEU A 193 1.65 -1.85 40.04
N GLU A 194 2.75 -1.59 40.76
CA GLU A 194 2.71 -0.98 42.09
C GLU A 194 2.81 0.54 42.07
N GLN A 195 3.52 1.09 41.08
CA GLN A 195 3.81 2.52 41.05
C GLN A 195 3.12 3.28 39.91
N VAL A 196 2.91 2.66 38.75
CA VAL A 196 2.34 3.33 37.57
C VAL A 196 0.83 3.13 37.47
N LEU A 197 0.33 1.89 37.53
CA LEU A 197 -1.10 1.58 37.42
C LEU A 197 -2.00 2.33 38.40
N PRO A 198 -1.59 2.54 39.68
CA PRO A 198 -2.44 3.28 40.63
C PRO A 198 -2.74 4.72 40.23
N ALA A 199 -2.01 5.30 39.27
CA ALA A 199 -2.30 6.64 38.76
C ALA A 199 -3.50 6.69 37.79
N ALA A 200 -3.99 5.53 37.29
CA ALA A 200 -5.10 5.46 36.35
C ALA A 200 -6.17 4.42 36.77
N PRO A 201 -6.79 4.54 37.96
CA PRO A 201 -7.69 3.52 38.48
C PRO A 201 -9.06 3.48 37.78
N GLY A 202 -9.46 4.55 37.10
CA GLY A 202 -10.80 4.74 36.53
C GLY A 202 -10.92 4.34 35.04
N VAL A 203 -9.82 4.12 34.34
CA VAL A 203 -9.79 3.83 32.90
C VAL A 203 -9.26 2.44 32.60
N SER A 204 -9.55 1.92 31.40
CA SER A 204 -8.98 0.66 30.94
C SER A 204 -7.50 0.84 30.63
N VAL A 205 -6.66 -0.07 31.12
CA VAL A 205 -5.25 -0.19 30.74
C VAL A 205 -5.08 -1.52 30.01
N GLN A 206 -4.73 -1.45 28.73
CA GLN A 206 -4.45 -2.62 27.87
C GLN A 206 -2.94 -2.79 27.74
N ILE A 207 -2.42 -3.93 28.20
CA ILE A 207 -1.01 -4.30 28.06
C ILE A 207 -0.88 -5.16 26.79
N ALA A 208 -0.10 -4.67 25.84
CA ALA A 208 0.06 -5.29 24.53
C ALA A 208 0.93 -6.56 24.59
N HIS A 209 0.69 -7.46 23.62
CA HIS A 209 1.53 -8.62 23.31
C HIS A 209 1.78 -9.57 24.52
N LEU A 210 0.81 -9.69 25.45
CA LEU A 210 1.01 -10.42 26.71
C LEU A 210 2.31 -10.02 27.43
N CYS A 211 2.59 -8.72 27.51
CA CYS A 211 3.84 -8.14 28.02
C CYS A 211 5.07 -8.34 27.12
N GLY A 212 4.94 -8.88 25.92
CA GLY A 212 6.05 -9.12 24.98
C GLY A 212 6.36 -7.94 24.06
N ALA A 213 7.27 -8.20 23.11
CA ALA A 213 7.69 -7.24 22.08
C ALA A 213 7.34 -7.70 20.64
N GLY A 214 6.44 -8.67 20.53
CA GLY A 214 6.23 -9.51 19.35
C GLY A 214 6.94 -10.85 19.52
N GLY A 215 6.19 -11.95 19.52
CA GLY A 215 6.62 -13.25 20.02
C GLY A 215 6.44 -13.39 21.53
N TYR A 216 6.96 -14.50 22.07
CA TYR A 216 6.89 -14.81 23.50
C TYR A 216 8.25 -15.31 23.98
N ASP A 217 8.76 -14.78 25.08
CA ASP A 217 10.09 -15.05 25.62
C ASP A 217 10.07 -15.15 27.15
N PRO A 218 11.17 -15.59 27.81
CA PRO A 218 11.22 -15.73 29.26
C PRO A 218 10.98 -14.43 30.04
N GLY A 219 11.39 -13.28 29.51
CA GLY A 219 11.16 -11.97 30.15
C GLY A 219 9.67 -11.61 30.12
N SER A 220 9.01 -11.83 28.99
CA SER A 220 7.56 -11.66 28.81
C SER A 220 6.78 -12.59 29.72
N ASP A 221 7.17 -13.87 29.84
CA ASP A 221 6.53 -14.82 30.76
C ASP A 221 6.68 -14.41 32.22
N ALA A 222 7.87 -13.97 32.61
CA ALA A 222 8.12 -13.52 33.99
C ALA A 222 7.30 -12.27 34.32
N ALA A 223 7.19 -11.32 33.39
CA ALA A 223 6.38 -10.12 33.54
C ALA A 223 4.88 -10.45 33.62
N LEU A 224 4.36 -11.26 32.68
CA LEU A 224 2.97 -11.71 32.66
C LEU A 224 2.62 -12.48 33.95
N GLY A 225 3.54 -13.27 34.47
CA GLY A 225 3.40 -14.02 35.72
C GLY A 225 3.07 -13.13 36.93
N VAL A 226 3.63 -11.91 37.00
CA VAL A 226 3.32 -10.93 38.06
C VAL A 226 1.86 -10.49 37.98
N PHE A 227 1.40 -10.12 36.79
CA PHE A 227 0.01 -9.69 36.57
C PHE A 227 -0.99 -10.83 36.77
N ALA A 228 -0.67 -12.03 36.26
CA ALA A 228 -1.52 -13.20 36.41
C ALA A 228 -1.71 -13.57 37.91
N GLN A 229 -0.63 -13.54 38.68
CA GLN A 229 -0.71 -13.76 40.14
C GLN A 229 -1.50 -12.65 40.85
N ALA A 230 -1.32 -11.39 40.45
CA ALA A 230 -2.08 -10.28 41.01
C ALA A 230 -3.58 -10.44 40.70
N ALA A 231 -3.93 -10.80 39.47
CA ALA A 231 -5.31 -11.07 39.07
C ALA A 231 -5.92 -12.24 39.86
N ALA A 232 -5.20 -13.35 40.00
CA ALA A 232 -5.64 -14.53 40.77
C ALA A 232 -5.88 -14.24 42.25
N ARG A 233 -5.13 -13.30 42.84
CA ARG A 233 -5.33 -12.85 44.24
C ARG A 233 -6.42 -11.79 44.39
N GLY A 234 -7.07 -11.39 43.31
CA GLY A 234 -8.08 -10.34 43.35
C GLY A 234 -7.53 -8.94 43.62
N ASP A 235 -6.29 -8.67 43.24
CA ASP A 235 -5.65 -7.36 43.44
C ASP A 235 -6.50 -6.24 42.81
N PRO A 236 -6.94 -5.23 43.57
CA PRO A 236 -7.81 -4.17 43.07
C PRO A 236 -7.19 -3.36 41.94
N ARG A 237 -5.86 -3.29 41.85
CA ARG A 237 -5.13 -2.63 40.75
C ARG A 237 -5.39 -3.29 39.39
N MET A 238 -5.74 -4.59 39.41
CA MET A 238 -6.06 -5.36 38.20
C MET A 238 -7.49 -5.16 37.67
N LYS A 239 -8.33 -4.40 38.37
CA LYS A 239 -9.78 -4.25 38.06
C LYS A 239 -10.02 -3.90 36.60
N ASN A 240 -9.28 -2.94 36.05
CA ASN A 240 -9.45 -2.39 34.71
C ASN A 240 -8.27 -2.73 33.78
N VAL A 241 -7.47 -3.78 34.08
CA VAL A 241 -6.32 -4.19 33.28
C VAL A 241 -6.71 -5.32 32.35
N TYR A 242 -6.36 -5.17 31.07
CA TYR A 242 -6.59 -6.11 29.97
C TYR A 242 -5.27 -6.42 29.26
N PHE A 243 -5.24 -7.52 28.53
CA PHE A 243 -4.05 -7.96 27.78
C PHE A 243 -4.47 -8.32 26.36
N ASP A 244 -3.69 -7.92 25.35
CA ASP A 244 -3.95 -8.39 24.01
C ASP A 244 -2.96 -9.46 23.54
N LEU A 245 -3.42 -10.25 22.58
CA LEU A 245 -2.71 -11.37 21.98
C LEU A 245 -1.95 -11.01 20.70
N SER A 246 -1.89 -9.70 20.38
CA SER A 246 -1.27 -9.25 19.14
C SER A 246 0.21 -9.65 19.10
N GLY A 247 0.67 -10.15 17.95
CA GLY A 247 2.05 -10.55 17.75
C GLY A 247 2.55 -11.69 18.66
N VAL A 248 1.71 -12.36 19.46
CA VAL A 248 2.10 -13.48 20.33
C VAL A 248 2.20 -14.78 19.53
N ALA A 249 1.16 -15.12 18.77
CA ALA A 249 1.17 -16.28 17.88
C ALA A 249 1.51 -15.83 16.44
N GLY A 250 2.27 -16.67 15.73
CA GLY A 250 2.72 -16.37 14.37
C GLY A 250 3.99 -15.50 14.29
N VAL A 251 4.68 -15.28 15.43
CA VAL A 251 5.95 -14.55 15.50
C VAL A 251 6.95 -15.33 16.36
N GLY A 252 8.17 -15.52 15.86
CA GLY A 252 9.23 -16.24 16.56
C GLY A 252 8.87 -17.69 16.91
N ASP A 253 9.56 -18.26 17.91
CA ASP A 253 9.33 -19.63 18.40
C ASP A 253 8.23 -19.69 19.47
N TRP A 254 7.05 -19.12 19.17
CA TRP A 254 5.94 -19.10 20.11
C TRP A 254 5.37 -20.51 20.40
N ARG A 255 5.52 -21.46 19.48
CA ARG A 255 5.00 -22.83 19.64
C ARG A 255 5.67 -23.54 20.81
N GLY A 256 6.94 -23.30 21.06
CA GLY A 256 7.66 -23.82 22.23
C GLY A 256 7.09 -23.32 23.56
N TYR A 257 6.34 -22.23 23.55
CA TYR A 257 5.70 -21.64 24.73
C TYR A 257 4.18 -21.85 24.80
N ALA A 258 3.56 -22.54 23.85
CA ALA A 258 2.09 -22.62 23.74
C ALA A 258 1.39 -23.05 25.04
N ASP A 259 1.86 -24.10 25.70
CA ASP A 259 1.32 -24.57 26.98
C ASP A 259 1.55 -23.56 28.11
N THR A 260 2.67 -22.86 28.10
CA THR A 260 3.00 -21.85 29.10
C THR A 260 2.07 -20.63 28.91
N ILE A 261 1.85 -20.19 27.68
CA ILE A 261 0.92 -19.13 27.35
C ILE A 261 -0.48 -19.51 27.88
N VAL A 262 -0.99 -20.68 27.56
CA VAL A 262 -2.34 -21.10 27.98
C VAL A 262 -2.44 -21.16 29.50
N ARG A 263 -1.46 -21.71 30.22
CA ARG A 263 -1.46 -21.69 31.71
C ARG A 263 -1.51 -20.26 32.25
N ARG A 264 -0.77 -19.31 31.64
CA ARG A 264 -0.82 -17.89 32.05
C ARG A 264 -2.17 -17.25 31.78
N LEU A 265 -2.77 -17.55 30.63
CA LEU A 265 -4.11 -17.05 30.29
C LEU A 265 -5.17 -17.53 31.26
N HIS A 266 -5.12 -18.82 31.67
CA HIS A 266 -6.02 -19.35 32.69
C HIS A 266 -5.84 -18.67 34.05
N THR A 267 -4.57 -18.47 34.50
CA THR A 267 -4.28 -17.81 35.76
C THR A 267 -4.70 -16.32 35.74
N LEU A 268 -4.54 -15.65 34.60
CA LEU A 268 -4.93 -14.25 34.40
C LEU A 268 -6.45 -14.07 34.39
N GLY A 269 -7.16 -15.06 33.83
CA GLY A 269 -8.60 -15.04 33.53
C GLY A 269 -8.88 -14.56 32.11
N LEU A 270 -9.44 -15.47 31.30
CA LEU A 270 -9.67 -15.26 29.85
C LEU A 270 -10.56 -14.05 29.54
N GLN A 271 -11.42 -13.61 30.46
CA GLN A 271 -12.27 -12.42 30.31
C GLN A 271 -11.46 -11.10 30.22
N ARG A 272 -10.17 -11.11 30.59
CA ARG A 272 -9.24 -9.97 30.49
C ARG A 272 -8.41 -10.00 29.20
N VAL A 273 -8.54 -11.05 28.41
CA VAL A 273 -7.72 -11.29 27.22
C VAL A 273 -8.48 -10.82 26.00
N LEU A 274 -7.84 -10.00 25.20
CA LEU A 274 -8.39 -9.36 24.01
C LEU A 274 -7.70 -9.90 22.76
N TYR A 275 -8.44 -10.06 21.68
CA TYR A 275 -7.82 -10.28 20.39
C TYR A 275 -7.20 -8.97 19.88
N GLY A 276 -6.00 -9.06 19.32
CA GLY A 276 -5.30 -8.05 18.55
C GLY A 276 -4.42 -8.75 17.54
N SER A 277 -4.25 -8.21 16.34
CA SER A 277 -3.42 -8.82 15.31
C SER A 277 -2.06 -8.15 15.15
N ASP A 278 -1.96 -6.84 15.40
CA ASP A 278 -0.77 -6.02 15.11
C ASP A 278 -0.33 -6.14 13.65
N GLY A 279 -1.30 -6.22 12.73
CA GLY A 279 -1.04 -6.66 11.39
C GLY A 279 -1.91 -6.02 10.32
N ALA A 280 -1.45 -4.91 9.75
CA ALA A 280 -1.95 -4.41 8.48
C ALA A 280 -0.81 -4.06 7.50
N ALA A 281 0.45 -4.20 7.94
CA ALA A 281 1.60 -3.74 7.16
C ALA A 281 1.95 -4.66 5.99
N ASP A 282 1.65 -5.96 6.09
CA ASP A 282 1.97 -6.95 5.07
C ASP A 282 0.96 -8.11 5.04
N ALA A 283 1.01 -8.92 3.99
CA ALA A 283 0.10 -10.05 3.80
C ALA A 283 0.30 -11.17 4.83
N GLU A 284 1.52 -11.34 5.36
CA GLU A 284 1.84 -12.40 6.34
C GLU A 284 1.32 -12.05 7.73
N SER A 285 1.17 -10.76 8.03
CA SER A 285 0.66 -10.27 9.31
C SER A 285 -0.81 -9.85 9.27
N SER A 286 -1.56 -10.17 8.21
CA SER A 286 -2.98 -9.80 8.10
C SER A 286 -3.83 -10.33 9.28
N PRO A 287 -4.91 -9.62 9.69
CA PRO A 287 -5.78 -10.06 10.79
C PRO A 287 -6.26 -11.49 10.65
N ALA A 288 -6.61 -11.93 9.44
CA ALA A 288 -7.05 -13.30 9.18
C ALA A 288 -5.94 -14.33 9.48
N ARG A 289 -4.72 -14.09 9.03
CA ARG A 289 -3.58 -14.98 9.27
C ARG A 289 -3.16 -15.01 10.73
N ARG A 290 -3.13 -13.85 11.40
CA ARG A 290 -2.84 -13.77 12.85
C ARG A 290 -3.87 -14.54 13.67
N TYR A 291 -5.15 -14.44 13.29
CA TYR A 291 -6.18 -15.22 13.96
C TYR A 291 -6.03 -16.73 13.69
N ALA A 292 -5.69 -17.12 12.47
CA ALA A 292 -5.42 -18.52 12.14
C ALA A 292 -4.25 -19.09 12.98
N SER A 293 -3.15 -18.34 13.14
CA SER A 293 -2.02 -18.74 14.01
C SER A 293 -2.44 -18.82 15.48
N LEU A 294 -3.27 -17.88 15.97
CA LEU A 294 -3.77 -17.92 17.35
C LEU A 294 -4.63 -19.17 17.62
N ARG A 295 -5.35 -19.66 16.62
CA ARG A 295 -6.16 -20.88 16.72
C ARG A 295 -5.35 -22.17 16.88
N GLU A 296 -4.03 -22.10 16.74
CA GLU A 296 -3.12 -23.21 17.02
C GLU A 296 -2.81 -23.38 18.53
N LEU A 297 -3.14 -22.38 19.38
CA LEU A 297 -3.00 -22.53 20.83
C LEU A 297 -3.90 -23.66 21.34
N PRO A 298 -3.43 -24.44 22.35
CA PRO A 298 -4.21 -25.55 22.92
C PRO A 298 -5.33 -25.05 23.85
N LEU A 299 -6.19 -24.19 23.34
CA LEU A 299 -7.41 -23.71 23.97
C LEU A 299 -8.62 -24.50 23.47
N THR A 300 -9.61 -24.69 24.34
CA THR A 300 -10.88 -25.32 23.96
C THR A 300 -11.72 -24.41 23.05
N ALA A 301 -12.67 -25.01 22.34
CA ALA A 301 -13.61 -24.24 21.51
C ALA A 301 -14.44 -23.23 22.34
N ALA A 302 -14.73 -23.53 23.61
CA ALA A 302 -15.46 -22.62 24.50
C ALA A 302 -14.60 -21.40 24.88
N GLU A 303 -13.31 -21.59 25.11
CA GLU A 303 -12.34 -20.54 25.43
C GLU A 303 -12.12 -19.63 24.22
N PHE A 304 -11.97 -20.20 23.02
CA PHE A 304 -11.93 -19.38 21.80
C PHE A 304 -13.19 -18.54 21.63
N ARG A 305 -14.40 -19.11 21.82
CA ARG A 305 -15.65 -18.33 21.76
C ARG A 305 -15.70 -17.21 22.80
N LEU A 306 -15.03 -17.36 23.94
CA LEU A 306 -14.91 -16.28 24.92
C LEU A 306 -13.99 -15.17 24.40
N LEU A 307 -12.80 -15.52 23.92
CA LEU A 307 -11.83 -14.57 23.33
C LEU A 307 -12.45 -13.80 22.14
N GLU A 308 -13.15 -14.49 21.26
CA GLU A 308 -13.83 -13.90 20.09
C GLU A 308 -14.87 -12.84 20.47
N ARG A 309 -15.51 -12.98 21.63
CA ARG A 309 -16.56 -12.06 22.13
C ARG A 309 -16.03 -10.99 23.08
N ASN A 310 -14.80 -11.11 23.57
CA ASN A 310 -14.24 -10.13 24.48
C ASN A 310 -14.09 -8.77 23.76
N VAL A 311 -14.61 -7.73 24.40
CA VAL A 311 -14.50 -6.35 23.93
C VAL A 311 -14.12 -5.47 25.11
N ALA A 312 -13.06 -4.69 24.98
CA ALA A 312 -12.60 -3.78 26.01
C ALA A 312 -13.67 -2.70 26.31
N PRO A 313 -13.83 -2.28 27.59
CA PRO A 313 -14.84 -1.29 27.96
C PRO A 313 -14.74 0.04 27.21
N TYR A 314 -13.54 0.50 26.90
CA TYR A 314 -13.36 1.76 26.15
C TYR A 314 -13.86 1.66 24.71
N VAL A 315 -13.78 0.49 24.07
CA VAL A 315 -14.35 0.22 22.74
C VAL A 315 -15.88 0.27 22.74
N ARG A 316 -16.51 -0.23 23.82
CA ARG A 316 -17.98 -0.20 23.97
C ARG A 316 -18.51 1.22 24.21
N ARG A 317 -17.70 2.08 24.83
CA ARG A 317 -18.04 3.47 25.16
C ARG A 317 -17.64 4.46 24.07
N ALA A 318 -16.81 4.02 23.11
CA ALA A 318 -16.39 4.88 22.00
C ALA A 318 -17.62 5.49 21.33
N PRO A 319 -17.67 6.82 21.18
CA PRO A 319 -18.77 7.46 20.48
C PRO A 319 -18.92 6.82 19.11
N ARG A 320 -20.15 6.50 18.72
CA ARG A 320 -20.44 6.15 17.34
C ARG A 320 -20.25 7.44 16.54
N ILE A 321 -19.12 7.57 15.91
CA ILE A 321 -18.90 8.63 14.93
C ILE A 321 -19.72 8.17 13.72
N PRO A 322 -20.82 8.86 13.36
CA PRO A 322 -21.47 8.56 12.09
C PRO A 322 -20.35 8.70 11.04
N PRO A 323 -20.26 7.79 10.07
CA PRO A 323 -19.30 7.97 9.00
C PRO A 323 -19.48 9.41 8.59
N ARG A 324 -18.42 10.22 8.79
CA ARG A 324 -18.41 11.53 8.17
C ARG A 324 -18.73 11.14 6.75
N LYS A 325 -19.91 11.59 6.25
CA LYS A 325 -20.00 11.79 4.82
C LYS A 325 -18.82 12.70 4.59
N THR A 326 -17.67 12.10 4.36
CA THR A 326 -16.62 12.74 3.60
C THR A 326 -17.46 13.36 2.51
N PRO A 327 -17.45 14.68 2.31
CA PRO A 327 -17.90 15.08 1.01
C PRO A 327 -17.15 14.06 0.18
N THR A 328 -17.90 13.18 -0.43
CA THR A 328 -17.45 12.42 -1.55
C THR A 328 -17.13 13.48 -2.61
N SER A 329 -16.06 14.15 -2.35
CA SER A 329 -14.90 14.04 -3.16
C SER A 329 -14.57 12.56 -3.09
N ALA A 330 -15.45 11.73 -3.68
CA ALA A 330 -15.01 10.56 -4.36
C ALA A 330 -13.82 11.13 -5.11
N VAL A 331 -12.58 10.75 -4.65
CA VAL A 331 -11.42 10.96 -5.49
C VAL A 331 -11.91 10.34 -6.76
N SER A 332 -12.34 11.20 -7.70
CA SER A 332 -12.91 10.71 -8.92
C SER A 332 -11.76 9.93 -9.53
N ALA A 333 -11.95 8.65 -9.68
CA ALA A 333 -10.89 7.83 -10.23
C ALA A 333 -10.87 8.00 -11.73
N PRO A 334 -9.72 8.00 -12.37
CA PRO A 334 -9.59 8.05 -13.81
C PRO A 334 -10.45 6.99 -14.49
N LEU A 335 -11.12 7.37 -15.57
CA LEU A 335 -11.94 6.43 -16.34
C LEU A 335 -11.08 5.33 -16.96
N VAL A 336 -9.87 5.67 -17.38
CA VAL A 336 -8.93 4.79 -18.06
C VAL A 336 -7.52 5.00 -17.54
N ASP A 337 -6.83 3.93 -17.25
CA ASP A 337 -5.38 3.88 -17.13
C ASP A 337 -4.81 3.58 -18.52
N HIS A 338 -4.10 4.55 -19.11
CA HIS A 338 -3.62 4.45 -20.49
C HIS A 338 -2.25 3.81 -20.63
N HIS A 339 -1.65 3.34 -19.52
CA HIS A 339 -0.30 2.80 -19.55
C HIS A 339 -0.14 1.72 -18.48
N GLN A 340 -0.35 0.47 -18.87
CA GLN A 340 -0.16 -0.71 -18.02
C GLN A 340 0.60 -1.80 -18.80
N HIS A 341 1.34 -2.61 -18.06
CA HIS A 341 2.02 -3.77 -18.58
C HIS A 341 1.58 -5.04 -17.83
N LEU A 342 1.48 -6.17 -18.54
CA LEU A 342 1.40 -7.49 -17.93
C LEU A 342 2.80 -8.13 -17.94
N LEU A 343 3.06 -9.03 -17.00
CA LEU A 343 4.29 -9.81 -16.95
C LEU A 343 3.95 -11.30 -17.01
N ASN A 344 4.33 -11.97 -18.07
CA ASN A 344 4.23 -13.43 -18.16
C ASN A 344 5.32 -14.12 -17.31
N GLY A 345 5.22 -15.45 -17.15
CA GLY A 345 6.14 -16.22 -16.31
C GLY A 345 7.61 -16.13 -16.71
N ASP A 346 7.90 -15.86 -18.00
CA ASP A 346 9.27 -15.76 -18.53
C ASP A 346 9.90 -14.39 -18.28
N MET A 347 9.09 -13.39 -17.93
CA MET A 347 9.52 -12.00 -17.71
C MET A 347 9.70 -11.62 -16.25
N VAL A 348 9.28 -12.48 -15.32
CA VAL A 348 9.44 -12.24 -13.89
C VAL A 348 10.69 -12.91 -13.34
N ALA A 349 11.32 -12.32 -12.34
CA ALA A 349 12.45 -12.93 -11.65
C ALA A 349 12.01 -14.20 -10.89
N VAL A 350 12.97 -15.11 -10.66
CA VAL A 350 12.71 -16.34 -9.89
C VAL A 350 12.13 -16.00 -8.52
N GLY A 351 10.96 -16.55 -8.23
CA GLY A 351 10.23 -16.30 -6.97
C GLY A 351 9.22 -15.14 -7.02
N GLN A 352 9.17 -14.36 -8.09
CA GLN A 352 8.13 -13.37 -8.31
C GLN A 352 6.89 -13.99 -8.99
N ARG A 353 5.72 -13.42 -8.73
CA ARG A 353 4.47 -13.84 -9.38
C ARG A 353 4.26 -13.07 -10.68
N PRO A 354 3.80 -13.75 -11.76
CA PRO A 354 3.34 -13.08 -12.97
C PRO A 354 2.22 -12.08 -12.67
N ILE A 355 2.15 -11.01 -13.45
CA ILE A 355 1.03 -10.08 -13.44
C ILE A 355 0.17 -10.39 -14.66
N ASP A 356 -0.85 -11.22 -14.49
CA ASP A 356 -1.84 -11.55 -15.50
C ASP A 356 -3.02 -10.57 -15.49
N ALA A 357 -3.98 -10.78 -16.38
CA ALA A 357 -5.16 -9.93 -16.47
C ALA A 357 -6.03 -9.97 -15.21
N GLN A 358 -6.05 -11.07 -14.45
CA GLN A 358 -6.82 -11.18 -13.22
C GLN A 358 -6.21 -10.31 -12.13
N VAL A 359 -4.89 -10.38 -11.96
CA VAL A 359 -4.14 -9.53 -11.01
C VAL A 359 -4.34 -8.05 -11.38
N MET A 360 -4.19 -7.71 -12.67
CA MET A 360 -4.37 -6.34 -13.15
C MET A 360 -5.78 -5.81 -12.87
N VAL A 361 -6.83 -6.58 -13.15
CA VAL A 361 -8.21 -6.16 -12.87
C VAL A 361 -8.43 -5.94 -11.38
N GLY A 362 -7.85 -6.78 -10.51
CA GLY A 362 -7.87 -6.57 -9.06
C GLY A 362 -7.26 -5.22 -8.65
N MET A 363 -6.09 -4.87 -9.20
CA MET A 363 -5.42 -3.59 -8.94
C MET A 363 -6.24 -2.39 -9.44
N LEU A 364 -6.91 -2.52 -10.59
CA LEU A 364 -7.81 -1.49 -11.13
C LEU A 364 -9.06 -1.30 -10.27
N ASP A 365 -9.63 -2.40 -9.76
CA ASP A 365 -10.81 -2.37 -8.88
C ASP A 365 -10.48 -1.67 -7.55
N GLU A 366 -9.31 -1.95 -6.97
CA GLU A 366 -8.82 -1.24 -5.77
C GLU A 366 -8.64 0.26 -6.00
N ALA A 367 -8.23 0.66 -7.22
CA ALA A 367 -8.06 2.04 -7.62
C ALA A 367 -9.36 2.69 -8.14
N GLN A 368 -10.46 1.93 -8.25
CA GLN A 368 -11.73 2.34 -8.86
C GLN A 368 -11.61 2.76 -10.34
N ILE A 369 -10.58 2.30 -11.04
CA ILE A 369 -10.35 2.58 -12.46
C ILE A 369 -11.17 1.59 -13.30
N ARG A 370 -11.94 2.11 -14.26
CA ARG A 370 -12.87 1.27 -15.03
C ARG A 370 -12.20 0.45 -16.11
N ARG A 371 -11.16 0.97 -16.75
CA ARG A 371 -10.49 0.34 -17.90
C ARG A 371 -8.99 0.58 -17.85
N ALA A 372 -8.22 -0.31 -18.50
CA ALA A 372 -6.80 -0.08 -18.73
C ALA A 372 -6.38 -0.47 -20.16
N VAL A 373 -5.33 0.20 -20.62
CA VAL A 373 -4.60 -0.13 -21.84
C VAL A 373 -3.38 -0.95 -21.46
N LEU A 374 -3.31 -2.17 -21.95
CA LEU A 374 -2.19 -3.09 -21.78
C LEU A 374 -1.20 -2.94 -22.93
N LEU A 375 -0.04 -2.41 -22.65
CA LEU A 375 1.05 -2.25 -23.60
C LEU A 375 1.90 -3.52 -23.58
N SER A 376 1.91 -4.28 -24.67
CA SER A 376 2.70 -5.51 -24.76
C SER A 376 4.18 -5.25 -24.52
N ASN A 377 4.87 -6.16 -23.84
CA ASN A 377 6.31 -6.13 -23.60
C ASN A 377 7.14 -6.77 -24.73
N ALA A 378 6.54 -7.09 -25.86
CA ALA A 378 7.19 -7.79 -26.97
C ALA A 378 8.43 -7.06 -27.51
N PHE A 379 8.50 -5.72 -27.38
CA PHE A 379 9.68 -4.92 -27.75
C PHE A 379 10.96 -5.40 -27.04
N ARG A 380 10.86 -5.99 -25.84
CA ARG A 380 12.01 -6.47 -25.05
C ARG A 380 12.77 -7.60 -25.76
N TYR A 381 12.09 -8.44 -26.53
CA TYR A 381 12.76 -9.51 -27.30
C TYR A 381 13.62 -8.97 -28.44
N GLY A 382 13.31 -7.79 -28.96
CA GLY A 382 14.07 -7.10 -29.98
C GLY A 382 15.13 -6.13 -29.44
N ASP A 383 15.39 -6.11 -28.12
CA ASP A 383 16.42 -5.26 -27.51
C ASP A 383 17.83 -5.67 -27.95
N PRO A 384 18.59 -4.81 -28.64
CA PRO A 384 19.96 -5.15 -29.08
C PRO A 384 20.95 -5.30 -27.91
N GLY A 385 20.61 -4.82 -26.71
CA GLY A 385 21.38 -5.04 -25.48
C GLY A 385 21.14 -6.41 -24.84
N ALA A 386 20.11 -7.14 -25.26
CA ALA A 386 19.83 -8.48 -24.79
C ALA A 386 20.57 -9.55 -25.66
N PRO A 387 20.78 -10.76 -25.14
CA PRO A 387 21.34 -11.84 -25.94
C PRO A 387 20.53 -12.12 -27.22
N THR A 388 21.20 -12.19 -28.36
CA THR A 388 20.54 -12.51 -29.65
C THR A 388 19.85 -13.85 -29.61
N ARG A 389 18.59 -13.91 -30.02
CA ARG A 389 17.76 -15.14 -30.09
C ARG A 389 17.41 -15.45 -31.53
N PRO A 390 17.65 -16.70 -31.99
CA PRO A 390 17.32 -17.09 -33.35
C PRO A 390 15.82 -17.08 -33.65
N ASP A 391 14.99 -17.18 -32.61
CA ASP A 391 13.53 -17.19 -32.65
C ASP A 391 12.90 -15.85 -32.26
N GLU A 392 13.68 -14.76 -32.29
CA GLU A 392 13.28 -13.42 -31.81
C GLU A 392 11.88 -13.01 -32.30
N TYR A 393 11.62 -13.08 -33.59
CA TYR A 393 10.33 -12.67 -34.13
C TYR A 393 9.17 -13.58 -33.67
N ALA A 394 9.41 -14.88 -33.53
CA ALA A 394 8.41 -15.80 -32.99
C ALA A 394 8.04 -15.44 -31.52
N LEU A 395 9.03 -15.05 -30.72
CA LEU A 395 8.81 -14.60 -29.35
C LEU A 395 8.05 -13.27 -29.30
N VAL A 396 8.36 -12.33 -30.19
CA VAL A 396 7.61 -11.06 -30.33
C VAL A 396 6.14 -11.34 -30.64
N MET A 397 5.85 -12.21 -31.58
CA MET A 397 4.47 -12.60 -31.91
C MET A 397 3.78 -13.30 -30.73
N ALA A 398 4.47 -14.22 -30.05
CA ALA A 398 3.92 -14.96 -28.92
C ALA A 398 3.54 -14.04 -27.75
N GLU A 399 4.39 -13.08 -27.41
CA GLU A 399 4.12 -12.11 -26.33
C GLU A 399 2.97 -11.16 -26.68
N ASN A 400 2.93 -10.68 -27.92
CA ASN A 400 1.82 -9.87 -28.39
C ASN A 400 0.49 -10.66 -28.31
N ASP A 401 0.49 -11.91 -28.78
CA ASP A 401 -0.69 -12.76 -28.76
C ASP A 401 -1.10 -13.14 -27.33
N TRP A 402 -0.14 -13.36 -26.42
CA TRP A 402 -0.42 -13.60 -25.01
C TRP A 402 -1.09 -12.37 -24.36
N THR A 403 -0.53 -11.18 -24.54
CA THR A 403 -1.12 -9.93 -24.03
C THR A 403 -2.55 -9.71 -24.56
N ALA A 404 -2.77 -9.97 -25.86
CA ALA A 404 -4.09 -9.87 -26.47
C ALA A 404 -5.08 -10.92 -25.93
N ASN A 405 -4.62 -12.15 -25.66
CA ASN A 405 -5.45 -13.20 -25.06
C ASN A 405 -5.82 -12.88 -23.62
N GLU A 406 -4.89 -12.37 -22.83
CA GLU A 406 -5.17 -11.92 -21.47
C GLU A 406 -6.20 -10.77 -21.46
N ALA A 407 -6.04 -9.77 -22.33
CA ALA A 407 -7.02 -8.68 -22.45
C ALA A 407 -8.42 -9.19 -22.84
N ALA A 408 -8.48 -10.18 -23.72
CA ALA A 408 -9.74 -10.77 -24.20
C ALA A 408 -10.52 -11.51 -23.09
N ARG A 409 -9.90 -11.86 -21.97
CA ARG A 409 -10.61 -12.40 -20.78
C ARG A 409 -11.51 -11.35 -20.11
N TYR A 410 -11.17 -10.06 -20.28
CA TYR A 410 -11.90 -8.93 -19.68
C TYR A 410 -12.17 -7.82 -20.71
N PRO A 411 -12.95 -8.08 -21.77
CA PRO A 411 -13.03 -7.20 -22.95
C PRO A 411 -13.65 -5.83 -22.69
N LYS A 412 -14.38 -5.67 -21.57
CA LYS A 412 -14.93 -4.37 -21.13
C LYS A 412 -14.00 -3.59 -20.22
N ARG A 413 -12.92 -4.23 -19.78
CA ARG A 413 -11.97 -3.67 -18.80
C ARG A 413 -10.59 -3.42 -19.41
N LEU A 414 -10.12 -4.28 -20.29
CA LEU A 414 -8.75 -4.30 -20.80
C LEU A 414 -8.71 -4.17 -22.31
N THR A 415 -7.74 -3.40 -22.83
CA THR A 415 -7.47 -3.24 -24.25
C THR A 415 -5.99 -3.45 -24.48
N ALA A 416 -5.60 -4.48 -25.24
CA ALA A 416 -4.20 -4.76 -25.56
C ALA A 416 -3.71 -3.91 -26.74
N LEU A 417 -2.49 -3.38 -26.65
CA LEU A 417 -1.74 -2.80 -27.75
C LEU A 417 -0.53 -3.66 -28.07
N CYS A 418 -0.32 -3.88 -29.34
CA CYS A 418 0.81 -4.61 -29.90
C CYS A 418 2.10 -3.79 -29.79
N SER A 419 3.24 -4.45 -29.58
CA SER A 419 4.54 -3.79 -29.55
C SER A 419 5.63 -4.56 -30.30
N PHE A 420 6.67 -3.87 -30.70
CA PHE A 420 7.84 -4.43 -31.37
C PHE A 420 8.97 -3.39 -31.40
N ASN A 421 10.21 -3.82 -31.69
CA ASN A 421 11.30 -2.90 -31.95
C ASN A 421 11.17 -2.34 -33.38
N PRO A 422 11.03 -0.99 -33.56
CA PRO A 422 10.79 -0.36 -34.85
C PRO A 422 11.97 -0.44 -35.85
N LEU A 423 13.18 -0.75 -35.36
CA LEU A 423 14.39 -0.85 -36.19
C LEU A 423 14.60 -2.27 -36.78
N LYS A 424 13.77 -3.23 -36.39
CA LYS A 424 13.91 -4.61 -36.89
C LYS A 424 13.26 -4.80 -38.27
N SER A 425 13.79 -5.71 -39.06
CA SER A 425 13.31 -6.00 -40.42
C SER A 425 11.85 -6.44 -40.43
N TYR A 426 11.37 -7.12 -39.38
CA TYR A 426 9.99 -7.60 -39.24
C TYR A 426 9.01 -6.53 -38.74
N ALA A 427 9.46 -5.31 -38.37
CA ALA A 427 8.63 -4.30 -37.72
C ALA A 427 7.33 -3.97 -38.48
N ILE A 428 7.42 -3.83 -39.79
CA ILE A 428 6.26 -3.55 -40.65
C ILE A 428 5.34 -4.76 -40.79
N ASP A 429 5.89 -5.96 -40.86
CA ASP A 429 5.10 -7.18 -40.94
C ASP A 429 4.31 -7.41 -39.66
N GLU A 430 4.95 -7.19 -38.49
CA GLU A 430 4.28 -7.27 -37.19
C GLU A 430 3.21 -6.18 -37.01
N LEU A 431 3.50 -4.94 -37.39
CA LEU A 431 2.50 -3.87 -37.37
C LEU A 431 1.26 -4.27 -38.20
N ASN A 432 1.45 -4.76 -39.42
CA ASN A 432 0.36 -5.19 -40.30
C ASN A 432 -0.38 -6.42 -39.75
N ARG A 433 0.33 -7.35 -39.08
CA ARG A 433 -0.28 -8.50 -38.41
C ARG A 433 -1.21 -8.02 -37.28
N CYS A 434 -0.71 -7.11 -36.44
CA CYS A 434 -1.48 -6.53 -35.35
C CYS A 434 -2.68 -5.72 -35.84
N ALA A 435 -2.51 -4.92 -36.90
CA ALA A 435 -3.59 -4.13 -37.49
C ALA A 435 -4.80 -4.96 -37.94
N ARG A 436 -4.53 -6.21 -38.40
CA ARG A 436 -5.56 -7.16 -38.85
C ARG A 436 -6.15 -8.03 -37.76
N ASN A 437 -5.53 -8.06 -36.56
CA ASN A 437 -6.01 -8.87 -35.44
C ASN A 437 -7.01 -8.09 -34.59
N PRO A 438 -8.31 -8.45 -34.57
CA PRO A 438 -9.35 -7.70 -33.86
C PRO A 438 -9.22 -7.76 -32.32
N ARG A 439 -8.31 -8.59 -31.79
CA ARG A 439 -8.05 -8.64 -30.34
C ARG A 439 -7.18 -7.49 -29.85
N PHE A 440 -6.47 -6.81 -30.76
CA PHE A 440 -5.74 -5.58 -30.42
C PHE A 440 -6.62 -4.34 -30.54
N GLY A 441 -6.30 -3.35 -29.71
CA GLY A 441 -6.83 -2.00 -29.85
C GLY A 441 -6.29 -1.27 -31.08
N ARG A 442 -6.78 -0.07 -31.30
CA ARG A 442 -6.46 0.75 -32.47
C ARG A 442 -5.18 1.58 -32.30
N ALA A 443 -4.15 1.01 -31.64
CA ALA A 443 -2.82 1.63 -31.51
C ALA A 443 -1.71 0.58 -31.36
N ILE A 444 -0.46 1.03 -31.51
CA ILE A 444 0.76 0.25 -31.25
C ILE A 444 1.57 0.90 -30.13
N LYS A 445 2.41 0.13 -29.43
CA LYS A 445 3.43 0.62 -28.48
C LYS A 445 4.82 0.55 -29.12
N LEU A 446 5.57 1.65 -29.01
CA LEU A 446 7.00 1.72 -29.34
C LEU A 446 7.79 2.12 -28.08
N GLN A 447 8.95 1.50 -27.90
CA GLN A 447 9.84 1.79 -26.76
C GLN A 447 11.25 2.09 -27.30
N LEU A 448 11.58 3.40 -27.41
CA LEU A 448 12.81 3.83 -28.09
C LEU A 448 14.05 3.48 -27.29
N GLU A 449 13.99 3.52 -25.93
CA GLU A 449 15.11 3.17 -25.07
C GLU A 449 15.52 1.68 -25.24
N SER A 450 14.59 0.75 -25.08
CA SER A 450 14.89 -0.70 -25.26
C SER A 450 15.19 -1.08 -26.70
N SER A 451 14.70 -0.29 -27.65
CA SER A 451 15.02 -0.48 -29.07
C SER A 451 16.37 0.10 -29.47
N ASP A 452 17.05 0.79 -28.57
CA ASP A 452 18.32 1.52 -28.76
C ASP A 452 18.28 2.53 -29.92
N VAL A 453 17.14 3.22 -30.06
CA VAL A 453 16.95 4.22 -31.11
C VAL A 453 17.81 5.44 -30.85
N ASP A 454 18.48 5.93 -31.90
CA ASP A 454 19.17 7.21 -31.93
C ASP A 454 18.40 8.22 -32.81
N LEU A 455 17.80 9.23 -32.19
CA LEU A 455 17.07 10.26 -32.93
C LEU A 455 18.00 11.25 -33.67
N ASP A 456 19.30 11.14 -33.47
CA ASP A 456 20.30 11.89 -34.25
C ASP A 456 20.76 11.10 -35.49
N ASP A 457 20.43 9.80 -35.59
CA ASP A 457 20.74 8.99 -36.77
C ASP A 457 19.63 9.11 -37.83
N PRO A 458 19.91 9.72 -39.01
CA PRO A 458 18.91 9.90 -40.05
C PRO A 458 18.42 8.59 -40.67
N VAL A 459 19.17 7.49 -40.55
CA VAL A 459 18.74 6.17 -41.03
C VAL A 459 17.67 5.62 -40.11
N GLU A 460 17.91 5.66 -38.80
CA GLU A 460 16.95 5.18 -37.79
C GLU A 460 15.69 6.04 -37.76
N VAL A 461 15.82 7.38 -37.87
CA VAL A 461 14.68 8.31 -38.04
C VAL A 461 13.87 7.94 -39.29
N THR A 462 14.53 7.58 -40.40
CA THR A 462 13.83 7.13 -41.62
C THR A 462 13.06 5.83 -41.40
N MET A 463 13.61 4.87 -40.65
CA MET A 463 12.92 3.63 -40.29
C MET A 463 11.71 3.89 -39.38
N LEU A 464 11.85 4.71 -38.35
CA LEU A 464 10.75 5.15 -37.51
C LEU A 464 9.65 5.86 -38.31
N ARG A 465 10.04 6.81 -39.16
CA ARG A 465 9.11 7.53 -40.02
C ARG A 465 8.28 6.58 -40.90
N ARG A 466 8.88 5.49 -41.38
CA ARG A 466 8.17 4.43 -42.12
C ARG A 466 7.12 3.75 -41.23
N VAL A 467 7.47 3.41 -39.98
CA VAL A 467 6.52 2.81 -39.01
C VAL A 467 5.36 3.77 -38.74
N PHE A 468 5.61 5.06 -38.49
CA PHE A 468 4.57 6.07 -38.28
C PHE A 468 3.64 6.22 -39.49
N ARG A 469 4.17 6.26 -40.71
CA ARG A 469 3.36 6.29 -41.95
C ARG A 469 2.47 5.07 -42.10
N VAL A 470 2.99 3.87 -41.81
CA VAL A 470 2.21 2.61 -41.92
C VAL A 470 1.16 2.56 -40.81
N ALA A 471 1.46 3.02 -39.60
CA ALA A 471 0.48 3.15 -38.53
C ALA A 471 -0.64 4.12 -38.94
N ASN A 472 -0.30 5.29 -39.48
CA ASN A 472 -1.28 6.27 -39.99
C ASN A 472 -2.16 5.69 -41.08
N ALA A 473 -1.58 4.98 -42.07
CA ALA A 473 -2.32 4.35 -43.17
C ALA A 473 -3.28 3.25 -42.69
N ASN A 474 -2.96 2.56 -41.58
CA ASN A 474 -3.84 1.56 -40.95
C ASN A 474 -4.81 2.18 -39.93
N GLY A 475 -4.79 3.50 -39.70
CA GLY A 475 -5.59 4.18 -38.69
C GLY A 475 -5.24 3.74 -37.26
N LEU A 476 -3.98 3.39 -36.99
CA LEU A 476 -3.47 3.00 -35.70
C LEU A 476 -2.78 4.17 -35.02
N GLY A 477 -3.22 4.51 -33.80
CA GLY A 477 -2.47 5.40 -32.93
C GLY A 477 -1.09 4.84 -32.53
N VAL A 478 -0.24 5.70 -32.00
CA VAL A 478 1.10 5.32 -31.55
C VAL A 478 1.28 5.75 -30.10
N VAL A 479 1.50 4.81 -29.19
CA VAL A 479 1.98 5.07 -27.83
C VAL A 479 3.48 4.89 -27.83
N VAL A 480 4.24 5.95 -27.51
CA VAL A 480 5.69 5.93 -27.63
C VAL A 480 6.37 6.33 -26.32
N HIS A 481 7.24 5.46 -25.82
CA HIS A 481 8.25 5.81 -24.83
C HIS A 481 9.39 6.50 -25.62
N MET A 482 9.37 7.82 -25.62
CA MET A 482 10.22 8.62 -26.48
C MET A 482 11.65 8.76 -25.96
N ARG A 483 11.88 8.64 -24.64
CA ARG A 483 13.20 8.70 -24.03
C ARG A 483 14.11 7.65 -24.66
N THR A 484 15.29 8.08 -25.06
CA THR A 484 16.34 7.22 -25.60
C THR A 484 17.24 6.66 -24.48
N ARG A 485 18.10 5.69 -24.75
CA ARG A 485 19.10 5.20 -23.78
C ARG A 485 19.98 6.34 -23.28
N ARG A 486 20.50 6.20 -22.04
CA ARG A 486 21.40 7.22 -21.43
C ARG A 486 22.66 7.49 -22.24
N ALA A 487 23.10 6.51 -23.06
CA ALA A 487 24.24 6.65 -23.95
C ALA A 487 23.93 7.49 -25.22
N ARG A 488 22.65 7.76 -25.50
CA ARG A 488 22.17 8.54 -26.64
C ARG A 488 21.78 9.95 -26.19
N ASN A 489 21.85 10.89 -27.11
CA ASN A 489 21.36 12.24 -26.87
C ASN A 489 19.84 12.24 -26.67
N PHE A 490 19.35 13.10 -25.78
CA PHE A 490 17.94 13.37 -25.58
C PHE A 490 17.73 14.78 -25.03
N GLY A 491 16.64 15.43 -25.47
CA GLY A 491 16.26 16.77 -25.06
C GLY A 491 15.52 17.52 -26.15
N ALA A 492 15.69 18.85 -26.20
CA ALA A 492 14.98 19.72 -27.13
C ALA A 492 15.26 19.39 -28.61
N ALA A 493 16.53 19.07 -28.97
CA ALA A 493 16.87 18.73 -30.35
C ALA A 493 16.18 17.48 -30.85
N GLN A 494 16.16 16.41 -30.06
CA GLN A 494 15.50 15.15 -30.40
C GLN A 494 13.98 15.29 -30.40
N ALA A 495 13.41 16.13 -29.51
CA ALA A 495 11.99 16.49 -29.56
C ALA A 495 11.62 17.25 -30.85
N GLN A 496 12.52 18.12 -31.32
CA GLN A 496 12.33 18.81 -32.60
C GLN A 496 12.34 17.82 -33.77
N VAL A 497 13.28 16.86 -33.80
CA VAL A 497 13.28 15.79 -34.81
C VAL A 497 12.00 14.97 -34.76
N PHE A 498 11.52 14.63 -33.55
CA PHE A 498 10.27 13.90 -33.39
C PHE A 498 9.06 14.69 -33.95
N LEU A 499 9.01 15.98 -33.68
CA LEU A 499 7.97 16.88 -34.21
C LEU A 499 8.02 16.98 -35.73
N ASP A 500 9.22 17.18 -36.30
CA ASP A 500 9.40 17.48 -37.71
C ASP A 500 9.26 16.24 -38.62
N GLU A 501 9.73 15.09 -38.15
CA GLU A 501 9.83 13.87 -38.95
C GLU A 501 8.77 12.82 -38.62
N LEU A 502 8.45 12.65 -37.33
CA LEU A 502 7.61 11.52 -36.91
C LEU A 502 6.15 11.94 -36.75
N LEU A 503 5.85 13.06 -36.09
CA LEU A 503 4.47 13.57 -36.00
C LEU A 503 3.96 13.99 -37.38
N ALA A 504 4.81 14.58 -38.22
CA ALA A 504 4.46 14.92 -39.60
C ALA A 504 4.14 13.68 -40.46
N ALA A 505 4.67 12.50 -40.11
CA ALA A 505 4.43 11.25 -40.82
C ALA A 505 3.11 10.54 -40.41
N ALA A 506 2.50 10.96 -39.28
CA ALA A 506 1.26 10.35 -38.76
C ALA A 506 0.22 11.42 -38.37
N PRO A 507 -0.22 12.29 -39.30
CA PRO A 507 -1.06 13.45 -38.98
C PRO A 507 -2.51 13.10 -38.59
N ASP A 508 -3.02 11.92 -38.98
CA ASP A 508 -4.44 11.58 -38.85
C ASP A 508 -4.74 10.70 -37.62
N VAL A 509 -3.72 10.12 -36.98
CA VAL A 509 -3.86 9.21 -35.84
C VAL A 509 -3.36 9.86 -34.54
N PRO A 510 -3.89 9.48 -33.37
CA PRO A 510 -3.39 9.97 -32.11
C PRO A 510 -2.00 9.40 -31.81
N VAL A 511 -1.11 10.28 -31.32
CA VAL A 511 0.19 9.92 -30.78
C VAL A 511 0.20 10.26 -29.29
N GLN A 512 0.49 9.27 -28.45
CA GLN A 512 0.64 9.43 -27.01
C GLN A 512 2.12 9.31 -26.66
N ILE A 513 2.71 10.36 -26.11
CA ILE A 513 4.06 10.33 -25.56
C ILE A 513 4.00 9.93 -24.09
N ALA A 514 4.64 8.81 -23.77
CA ALA A 514 4.67 8.25 -22.43
C ALA A 514 5.58 9.04 -21.47
N HIS A 515 5.26 8.97 -20.18
CA HIS A 515 6.10 9.48 -19.08
C HIS A 515 6.53 10.95 -19.22
N PHE A 516 5.68 11.79 -19.80
CA PHE A 516 6.07 13.19 -20.06
C PHE A 516 7.45 13.29 -20.73
N CYS A 517 7.68 12.55 -21.81
CA CYS A 517 8.95 12.43 -22.50
C CYS A 517 10.10 11.81 -21.70
N GLY A 518 9.91 11.47 -20.41
CA GLY A 518 10.94 10.88 -19.55
C GLY A 518 11.07 9.38 -19.69
N GLY A 519 11.96 8.79 -18.88
CA GLY A 519 12.14 7.35 -18.75
C GLY A 519 11.41 6.74 -17.54
N GLY A 520 10.40 7.43 -16.99
CA GLY A 520 9.79 7.05 -15.72
C GLY A 520 10.59 7.44 -14.48
N ALA A 521 11.75 8.10 -14.63
CA ALA A 521 12.55 8.57 -13.51
C ALA A 521 11.93 9.82 -12.87
N ARG A 522 12.13 9.97 -11.56
CA ARG A 522 11.57 11.08 -10.76
C ARG A 522 12.08 12.46 -11.15
N GLU A 523 13.27 12.56 -11.76
CA GLU A 523 13.86 13.80 -12.27
C GLU A 523 14.56 13.55 -13.59
N ASP A 524 14.08 14.18 -14.65
CA ASP A 524 14.69 14.15 -15.97
C ASP A 524 14.65 15.54 -16.61
N PRO A 525 15.69 16.37 -16.41
CA PRO A 525 15.77 17.70 -17.02
C PRO A 525 15.72 17.67 -18.55
N ALA A 526 16.19 16.59 -19.17
CA ALA A 526 16.13 16.42 -20.61
C ALA A 526 14.69 16.20 -21.10
N ALA A 527 13.88 15.50 -20.32
CA ALA A 527 12.45 15.36 -20.59
C ALA A 527 11.72 16.70 -20.51
N ASP A 528 12.06 17.56 -19.55
CA ASP A 528 11.47 18.89 -19.44
C ASP A 528 11.82 19.79 -20.64
N GLN A 529 13.08 19.71 -21.13
CA GLN A 529 13.48 20.38 -22.37
C GLN A 529 12.69 19.89 -23.59
N ALA A 530 12.47 18.57 -23.69
CA ALA A 530 11.67 17.98 -24.75
C ALA A 530 10.20 18.44 -24.68
N LEU A 531 9.59 18.45 -23.48
CA LEU A 531 8.22 18.95 -23.27
C LEU A 531 8.08 20.41 -23.64
N ALA A 532 9.10 21.25 -23.42
CA ALA A 532 9.09 22.64 -23.77
C ALA A 532 8.93 22.87 -25.30
N VAL A 533 9.53 22.00 -26.12
CA VAL A 533 9.37 22.04 -27.59
C VAL A 533 7.90 21.78 -27.98
N PHE A 534 7.29 20.75 -27.41
CA PHE A 534 5.89 20.45 -27.70
C PHE A 534 4.92 21.50 -27.15
N ALA A 535 5.19 22.04 -25.95
CA ALA A 535 4.40 23.14 -25.39
C ALA A 535 4.46 24.40 -26.29
N ASP A 536 5.63 24.70 -26.83
CA ASP A 536 5.82 25.81 -27.76
C ASP A 536 5.06 25.56 -29.08
N ALA A 537 5.13 24.35 -29.64
CA ALA A 537 4.38 23.98 -30.84
C ALA A 537 2.85 24.07 -30.61
N ILE A 538 2.36 23.60 -29.44
CA ILE A 538 0.94 23.70 -29.07
C ILE A 538 0.51 25.17 -28.95
N ARG A 539 1.30 26.01 -28.28
CA ARG A 539 1.04 27.44 -28.15
C ARG A 539 0.94 28.15 -29.51
N ARG A 540 1.80 27.74 -30.47
CA ARG A 540 1.78 28.26 -31.85
C ARG A 540 0.69 27.64 -32.72
N GLN A 541 -0.13 26.74 -32.19
CA GLN A 541 -1.18 26.02 -32.92
C GLN A 541 -0.65 25.21 -34.12
N ASP A 542 0.56 24.62 -33.98
CA ASP A 542 1.16 23.80 -35.02
C ASP A 542 0.29 22.59 -35.35
N ALA A 543 -0.07 22.44 -36.62
CA ALA A 543 -0.98 21.39 -37.08
C ALA A 543 -0.46 19.97 -36.73
N ARG A 544 0.87 19.77 -36.59
CA ARG A 544 1.51 18.49 -36.30
C ARG A 544 1.19 17.99 -34.90
N VAL A 545 0.93 18.88 -33.93
CA VAL A 545 0.58 18.50 -32.55
C VAL A 545 -0.93 18.41 -32.33
N ARG A 546 -1.75 18.47 -33.36
CA ARG A 546 -3.22 18.40 -33.24
C ARG A 546 -3.69 17.16 -32.49
N ASN A 547 -3.11 16.01 -32.81
CA ASN A 547 -3.46 14.69 -32.26
C ASN A 547 -2.44 14.18 -31.25
N LEU A 548 -1.68 15.08 -30.59
CA LEU A 548 -0.65 14.74 -29.61
C LEU A 548 -1.20 14.73 -28.18
N TYR A 549 -0.90 13.68 -27.45
CA TYR A 549 -1.27 13.42 -26.06
C TYR A 549 -0.05 13.02 -25.23
N PHE A 550 -0.14 13.14 -23.90
CA PHE A 550 0.93 12.80 -22.96
C PHE A 550 0.36 12.02 -21.80
N ASP A 551 1.08 10.99 -21.29
CA ASP A 551 0.65 10.33 -20.07
C ASP A 551 1.53 10.67 -18.87
N LEU A 552 0.98 10.45 -17.66
CA LEU A 552 1.60 10.74 -16.38
C LEU A 552 2.22 9.50 -15.71
N ALA A 553 2.35 8.39 -16.45
CA ALA A 553 2.88 7.15 -15.92
C ALA A 553 4.27 7.35 -15.31
N LEU A 554 4.45 6.97 -14.04
CA LEU A 554 5.65 7.15 -13.22
C LEU A 554 6.23 8.58 -13.16
N VAL A 555 5.49 9.59 -13.60
CA VAL A 555 5.90 11.01 -13.54
C VAL A 555 5.60 11.61 -12.18
N ILE A 556 4.47 11.22 -11.61
CA ILE A 556 3.93 11.77 -10.37
C ILE A 556 4.09 10.79 -9.22
N ASP A 557 4.39 11.35 -8.03
CA ASP A 557 4.57 10.62 -6.78
C ASP A 557 4.03 11.50 -5.65
N ALA A 558 3.31 10.91 -4.71
CA ALA A 558 2.76 11.62 -3.57
C ALA A 558 3.85 12.32 -2.72
N ASN A 559 5.07 11.76 -2.73
CA ASN A 559 6.24 12.27 -1.99
C ASN A 559 7.08 13.31 -2.74
N MET A 560 6.65 13.75 -3.94
CA MET A 560 7.35 14.82 -4.67
C MET A 560 7.41 16.10 -3.84
N SER A 561 8.54 16.83 -3.96
CA SER A 561 8.65 18.16 -3.36
C SER A 561 7.56 19.12 -3.90
N PRO A 562 7.13 20.10 -3.10
CA PRO A 562 6.14 21.09 -3.55
C PRO A 562 6.55 21.80 -4.86
N ASP A 563 7.84 22.15 -4.99
CA ASP A 563 8.37 22.81 -6.18
C ASP A 563 8.23 21.92 -7.43
N ARG A 564 8.52 20.64 -7.29
CA ARG A 564 8.38 19.70 -8.40
C ARG A 564 6.90 19.46 -8.76
N LYS A 565 6.01 19.34 -7.78
CA LYS A 565 4.57 19.28 -8.03
C LYS A 565 4.07 20.52 -8.79
N ALA A 566 4.56 21.69 -8.41
CA ALA A 566 4.24 22.95 -9.08
C ALA A 566 4.77 22.98 -10.53
N ALA A 567 5.99 22.50 -10.76
CA ALA A 567 6.58 22.41 -12.11
C ALA A 567 5.78 21.46 -13.01
N VAL A 568 5.40 20.27 -12.52
CA VAL A 568 4.55 19.32 -13.26
C VAL A 568 3.18 19.94 -13.57
N ALA A 569 2.54 20.59 -12.61
CA ALA A 569 1.25 21.24 -12.82
C ALA A 569 1.33 22.39 -13.83
N LEU A 570 2.43 23.16 -13.82
CA LEU A 570 2.68 24.20 -14.82
C LEU A 570 2.79 23.59 -16.22
N ARG A 571 3.57 22.54 -16.36
CA ARG A 571 3.78 21.86 -17.66
C ARG A 571 2.49 21.22 -18.18
N ILE A 572 1.65 20.64 -17.30
CA ILE A 572 0.29 20.16 -17.64
C ILE A 572 -0.55 21.28 -18.27
N ARG A 573 -0.51 22.50 -17.72
CA ARG A 573 -1.26 23.65 -18.24
C ARG A 573 -0.71 24.14 -19.57
N GLU A 574 0.61 24.16 -19.74
CA GLU A 574 1.26 24.58 -21.00
C GLU A 574 0.95 23.60 -22.15
N LEU A 575 0.91 22.30 -21.87
CA LEU A 575 0.54 21.27 -22.85
C LEU A 575 -0.97 21.24 -23.12
N GLY A 576 -1.78 21.73 -22.18
CA GLY A 576 -3.23 21.69 -22.21
C GLY A 576 -3.80 20.45 -21.52
N VAL A 577 -4.60 20.68 -20.47
CA VAL A 577 -5.15 19.63 -19.59
C VAL A 577 -5.91 18.53 -20.35
N SER A 578 -6.59 18.88 -21.46
CA SER A 578 -7.33 17.93 -22.31
C SER A 578 -6.43 16.95 -23.10
N ARG A 579 -5.12 17.19 -23.13
CA ARG A 579 -4.13 16.31 -23.79
C ARG A 579 -3.43 15.37 -22.81
N ILE A 580 -3.69 15.53 -21.51
CA ILE A 580 -3.06 14.75 -20.46
C ILE A 580 -3.89 13.51 -20.19
N LEU A 581 -3.26 12.35 -20.30
CA LEU A 581 -3.87 11.05 -20.06
C LEU A 581 -3.34 10.50 -18.72
N TYR A 582 -4.21 9.92 -17.94
CA TYR A 582 -3.78 9.19 -16.76
C TYR A 582 -3.14 7.85 -17.18
N GLY A 583 -2.02 7.50 -16.58
CA GLY A 583 -1.31 6.25 -16.76
C GLY A 583 -0.44 5.97 -15.54
N THR A 584 -0.22 4.71 -15.20
CA THR A 584 0.53 4.32 -14.00
C THR A 584 1.81 3.56 -14.28
N ASP A 585 1.90 2.82 -15.40
CA ASP A 585 3.04 1.94 -15.75
C ASP A 585 3.29 0.82 -14.72
N GLY A 586 2.22 0.29 -14.16
CA GLY A 586 2.29 -0.81 -13.20
C GLY A 586 2.52 -2.13 -13.92
N GLY A 587 3.76 -2.52 -14.10
CA GLY A 587 4.15 -3.80 -14.72
C GLY A 587 5.35 -4.42 -14.03
N ASP A 588 5.91 -3.78 -13.02
CA ASP A 588 6.92 -4.34 -12.13
C ASP A 588 6.33 -4.45 -10.72
N PRO A 589 6.59 -5.55 -9.99
CA PRO A 589 6.14 -5.68 -8.60
C PRO A 589 6.66 -4.61 -7.65
N THR A 590 7.68 -3.85 -8.07
CA THR A 590 8.25 -2.71 -7.33
C THR A 590 7.59 -1.38 -7.68
N ASP A 591 6.77 -1.32 -8.75
CA ASP A 591 6.09 -0.11 -9.15
C ASP A 591 4.93 0.23 -8.19
N PRO A 592 4.66 1.53 -7.98
CA PRO A 592 3.52 1.94 -7.17
C PRO A 592 2.20 1.43 -7.77
N PRO A 593 1.31 0.82 -6.97
CA PRO A 593 0.03 0.36 -7.49
C PRO A 593 -0.83 1.52 -8.01
N PRO A 594 -1.75 1.28 -8.94
CA PRO A 594 -2.61 2.31 -9.55
C PRO A 594 -3.30 3.22 -8.52
N LYS A 595 -3.74 2.69 -7.39
CA LYS A 595 -4.35 3.45 -6.29
C LYS A 595 -3.44 4.56 -5.75
N THR A 596 -2.15 4.27 -5.57
CA THR A 596 -1.16 5.25 -5.09
C THR A 596 -0.93 6.36 -6.12
N GLN A 597 -0.95 6.02 -7.40
CA GLN A 597 -0.81 7.00 -8.48
C GLN A 597 -2.05 7.91 -8.61
N VAL A 598 -3.26 7.40 -8.33
CA VAL A 598 -4.48 8.26 -8.24
C VAL A 598 -4.30 9.29 -7.13
N GLN A 599 -3.81 8.89 -5.96
CA GLN A 599 -3.53 9.80 -4.85
C GLN A 599 -2.45 10.84 -5.24
N ALA A 600 -1.41 10.42 -5.97
CA ALA A 600 -0.39 11.32 -6.47
C ALA A 600 -0.96 12.39 -7.41
N LEU A 601 -1.87 12.03 -8.33
CA LEU A 601 -2.56 12.98 -9.20
C LEU A 601 -3.31 14.05 -8.39
N HIS A 602 -4.04 13.62 -7.35
CA HIS A 602 -4.79 14.53 -6.48
C HIS A 602 -3.90 15.40 -5.57
N SER A 603 -2.64 15.03 -5.40
CA SER A 603 -1.66 15.82 -4.65
C SER A 603 -1.02 16.96 -5.44
N LEU A 604 -1.22 17.00 -6.76
CA LEU A 604 -0.73 18.08 -7.61
C LEU A 604 -1.50 19.39 -7.34
N PRO A 605 -0.85 20.56 -7.43
CA PRO A 605 -1.53 21.85 -7.27
C PRO A 605 -2.32 22.23 -8.53
N LEU A 606 -3.23 21.32 -8.90
CA LEU A 606 -4.22 21.49 -9.96
C LEU A 606 -5.56 21.84 -9.34
N THR A 607 -6.39 22.59 -10.07
CA THR A 607 -7.76 22.84 -9.64
C THR A 607 -8.61 21.57 -9.74
N PRO A 608 -9.69 21.44 -8.95
CA PRO A 608 -10.59 20.28 -9.07
C PRO A 608 -11.17 20.08 -10.47
N ALA A 609 -11.30 21.14 -11.26
CA ALA A 609 -11.76 21.05 -12.65
C ALA A 609 -10.69 20.47 -13.58
N GLU A 610 -9.41 20.85 -13.39
CA GLU A 610 -8.28 20.29 -14.13
C GLU A 610 -8.12 18.81 -13.83
N ILE A 611 -8.19 18.39 -12.55
CA ILE A 611 -8.14 16.99 -12.13
C ILE A 611 -9.26 16.19 -12.79
N ARG A 612 -10.52 16.63 -12.68
CA ARG A 612 -11.66 15.96 -13.33
C ARG A 612 -11.51 15.85 -14.85
N THR A 613 -10.87 16.83 -15.49
CA THR A 613 -10.59 16.76 -16.93
C THR A 613 -9.61 15.64 -17.24
N ILE A 614 -8.50 15.52 -16.48
CA ILE A 614 -7.51 14.45 -16.67
C ILE A 614 -8.16 13.08 -16.41
N GLU A 615 -8.95 12.95 -15.37
CA GLU A 615 -9.67 11.70 -15.02
C GLU A 615 -10.68 11.27 -16.08
N ALA A 616 -11.32 12.24 -16.74
CA ALA A 616 -12.30 12.01 -17.80
C ALA A 616 -11.67 11.82 -19.18
N ASN A 617 -10.40 12.17 -19.36
CA ASN A 617 -9.73 12.04 -20.65
C ASN A 617 -9.62 10.58 -21.07
N VAL A 618 -10.00 10.32 -22.30
CA VAL A 618 -9.89 9.01 -22.97
C VAL A 618 -9.21 9.19 -24.31
N ALA A 619 -8.12 8.47 -24.51
CA ALA A 619 -7.36 8.51 -25.75
C ALA A 619 -8.26 8.19 -26.97
N PRO A 620 -8.15 8.92 -28.09
CA PRO A 620 -9.03 8.69 -29.24
C PRO A 620 -8.98 7.29 -29.83
N TYR A 621 -7.86 6.59 -29.72
CA TYR A 621 -7.73 5.20 -30.18
C TYR A 621 -8.54 4.17 -29.37
N LEU A 622 -9.19 4.60 -28.28
CA LEU A 622 -10.10 3.78 -27.45
C LEU A 622 -11.59 4.07 -27.71
N ARG A 623 -11.88 5.02 -28.59
CA ARG A 623 -13.25 5.44 -28.92
C ARG A 623 -13.82 4.67 -30.11
#